data_9b77a27bfcb5dfc266978ef90e60aae0
#
_entry.id   9b77a27bfcb5dfc266978ef90e60aae0
#
_cell.length_a   1.000
_cell.length_b   1.000
_cell.length_c   1.000
_cell.angle_alpha   90.00
_cell.angle_beta   90.00
_cell.angle_gamma   90.00
#
_symmetry.space_group_name_H-M   'P 1'
#
loop_
_entity.id
_entity.type
_entity.pdbx_description
1 polymer ?
#
loop_
_entity_poly.entity_id
_entity_poly.type
_entity_poly.pdbx_seq_one_letter_code
_entity_poly.pdbx_strand_id
1 'polypeptide(L)'
;MRNDHYEAIEALKVAACVVIVAYGIRMTSHLLSILLMSLLFAYAILPVPQWLMRRLHLGKSTALIGAALLLIVVHLALTLALTRSGTEMRAKLPVYELRIQDLDQHVTSFLARHGIESVDESVKGLLSSGRIVQAVKNILPKAVGLISDRLLILFMALLFLLALLDPERGNSPATTALANFGKDIQHYIATTAETGAIIAAANLLVLTVLGVDFAFIWCLAYFFLHFIPNVGFIAALVPPTLLALLLLGWKKALLVLGCLILTEILGTYVLNPILLKKGLKVSVIEVMLSLLVWGFLLGPAGVILSVPLTLALRRFIGGSTTDANPQISAAVSG
;
A
#
# COMPACT_ATOMS: atom_id res chain seq x y z
N MET A 1 10.39 23.90 41.71
CA MET A 1 10.89 24.92 40.76
C MET A 1 12.21 24.53 40.07
N ARG A 2 13.29 24.07 40.79
CA ARG A 2 14.59 23.77 40.13
C ARG A 2 14.57 22.43 39.36
N ASN A 3 13.87 21.42 39.82
CA ASN A 3 13.66 20.14 39.12
C ASN A 3 12.79 20.27 37.88
N ASP A 4 11.71 21.08 37.93
CA ASP A 4 10.80 21.27 36.82
C ASP A 4 11.49 21.92 35.61
N HIS A 5 12.47 22.83 35.86
CA HIS A 5 13.30 23.42 34.81
C HIS A 5 14.26 22.39 34.17
N TYR A 6 14.81 21.46 34.92
CA TYR A 6 15.69 20.41 34.40
C TYR A 6 14.89 19.42 33.52
N GLU A 7 13.71 18.99 33.99
CA GLU A 7 12.83 18.10 33.22
C GLU A 7 12.34 18.77 31.93
N ALA A 8 12.00 20.06 31.97
CA ALA A 8 11.62 20.82 30.79
C ALA A 8 12.76 20.96 29.76
N ILE A 9 14.01 21.17 30.21
CA ILE A 9 15.18 21.25 29.34
C ILE A 9 15.48 19.89 28.73
N GLU A 10 15.40 18.81 29.47
CA GLU A 10 15.56 17.44 28.98
C GLU A 10 14.49 17.10 27.93
N ALA A 11 13.23 17.39 28.20
CA ALA A 11 12.13 17.21 27.24
C ALA A 11 12.35 18.02 25.96
N LEU A 12 12.85 19.29 26.09
CA LEU A 12 13.14 20.14 24.93
C LEU A 12 14.31 19.57 24.08
N LYS A 13 15.36 19.04 24.73
CA LYS A 13 16.48 18.37 24.04
C LYS A 13 16.00 17.14 23.28
N VAL A 14 15.18 16.29 23.91
CA VAL A 14 14.62 15.11 23.27
C VAL A 14 13.73 15.52 22.08
N ALA A 15 12.86 16.52 22.25
CA ALA A 15 12.04 17.04 21.17
C ALA A 15 12.89 17.58 20.01
N ALA A 16 13.94 18.34 20.30
CA ALA A 16 14.87 18.86 19.29
C ALA A 16 15.58 17.72 18.53
N CYS A 17 16.06 16.70 19.24
CA CYS A 17 16.66 15.51 18.61
C CYS A 17 15.66 14.79 17.69
N VAL A 18 14.42 14.60 18.13
CA VAL A 18 13.37 13.97 17.32
C VAL A 18 13.10 14.78 16.05
N VAL A 19 13.01 16.11 16.15
CA VAL A 19 12.80 16.98 14.99
C VAL A 19 13.97 16.92 14.01
N ILE A 20 15.22 16.95 14.51
CA ILE A 20 16.43 16.86 13.68
C ILE A 20 16.47 15.51 12.95
N VAL A 21 16.20 14.40 13.65
CA VAL A 21 16.16 13.06 13.05
C VAL A 21 15.04 12.95 12.02
N ALA A 22 13.84 13.43 12.33
CA ALA A 22 12.69 13.45 11.41
C ALA A 22 13.01 14.27 10.15
N TYR A 23 13.64 15.42 10.30
CA TYR A 23 14.08 16.25 9.18
C TYR A 23 15.14 15.53 8.33
N GLY A 24 16.13 14.89 8.94
CA GLY A 24 17.14 14.08 8.27
C GLY A 24 16.52 12.93 7.45
N ILE A 25 15.58 12.20 8.05
CA ILE A 25 14.82 11.13 7.36
C ILE A 25 14.07 11.71 6.15
N ARG A 26 13.42 12.87 6.31
CA ARG A 26 12.67 13.52 5.25
C ARG A 26 13.55 14.01 4.11
N MET A 27 14.73 14.56 4.40
CA MET A 27 15.70 14.97 3.40
C MET A 27 16.26 13.79 2.58
N THR A 28 16.41 12.63 3.22
CA THR A 28 16.89 11.40 2.58
C THR A 28 15.74 10.46 2.17
N SER A 29 14.49 10.93 2.26
CA SER A 29 13.29 10.10 2.07
C SER A 29 13.26 9.35 0.74
N HIS A 30 13.74 9.96 -0.34
CA HIS A 30 13.79 9.33 -1.66
C HIS A 30 14.67 8.07 -1.66
N LEU A 31 15.91 8.18 -1.17
CA LEU A 31 16.83 7.05 -1.08
C LEU A 31 16.33 5.98 -0.10
N LEU A 32 15.85 6.41 1.08
CA LEU A 32 15.28 5.50 2.07
C LEU A 32 14.06 4.75 1.53
N SER A 33 13.20 5.44 0.79
CA SER A 33 12.02 4.83 0.15
C SER A 33 12.42 3.76 -0.86
N ILE A 34 13.42 4.02 -1.70
CA ILE A 34 13.94 3.05 -2.66
C ILE A 34 14.49 1.81 -1.93
N LEU A 35 15.33 2.00 -0.91
CA LEU A 35 15.92 0.90 -0.15
C LEU A 35 14.86 0.06 0.58
N LEU A 36 13.93 0.73 1.28
CA LEU A 36 12.89 0.05 2.04
C LEU A 36 11.87 -0.65 1.15
N MET A 37 11.48 -0.04 0.02
CA MET A 37 10.62 -0.68 -0.97
C MET A 37 11.33 -1.87 -1.63
N SER A 38 12.61 -1.76 -1.91
CA SER A 38 13.42 -2.88 -2.44
C SER A 38 13.47 -4.05 -1.46
N LEU A 39 13.65 -3.76 -0.19
CA LEU A 39 13.62 -4.76 0.88
C LEU A 39 12.23 -5.41 1.02
N LEU A 40 11.16 -4.62 0.94
CA LEU A 40 9.79 -5.12 0.92
C LEU A 40 9.57 -6.10 -0.24
N PHE A 41 9.96 -5.71 -1.47
CA PHE A 41 9.85 -6.58 -2.64
C PHE A 41 10.72 -7.83 -2.51
N ALA A 42 11.93 -7.73 -1.96
CA ALA A 42 12.78 -8.89 -1.70
C ALA A 42 12.09 -9.88 -0.75
N TYR A 43 11.47 -9.42 0.34
CA TYR A 43 10.70 -10.27 1.26
C TYR A 43 9.44 -10.83 0.60
N ALA A 44 8.72 -10.07 -0.21
CA ALA A 44 7.54 -10.53 -0.93
C ALA A 44 7.85 -11.68 -1.90
N ILE A 45 9.02 -11.63 -2.54
CA ILE A 45 9.44 -12.60 -3.56
C ILE A 45 10.24 -13.76 -2.97
N LEU A 46 10.80 -13.61 -1.78
CA LEU A 46 11.61 -14.64 -1.11
C LEU A 46 10.98 -16.04 -1.09
N PRO A 47 9.65 -16.23 -0.96
CA PRO A 47 9.03 -17.55 -1.07
C PRO A 47 9.28 -18.25 -2.39
N VAL A 48 9.41 -17.51 -3.50
CA VAL A 48 9.57 -18.08 -4.85
C VAL A 48 10.87 -18.87 -5.00
N PRO A 49 12.08 -18.29 -4.79
CA PRO A 49 13.32 -19.05 -4.86
C PRO A 49 13.41 -20.14 -3.80
N GLN A 50 12.86 -19.93 -2.60
CA GLN A 50 12.80 -20.96 -1.57
C GLN A 50 11.93 -22.16 -2.02
N TRP A 51 10.82 -21.93 -2.68
CA TRP A 51 9.97 -22.96 -3.25
C TRP A 51 10.67 -23.70 -4.40
N LEU A 52 11.35 -22.96 -5.31
CA LEU A 52 12.13 -23.52 -6.40
C LEU A 52 13.25 -24.45 -5.87
N MET A 53 13.98 -24.01 -4.85
CA MET A 53 15.03 -24.82 -4.23
C MET A 53 14.47 -26.09 -3.56
N ARG A 54 13.33 -25.99 -2.86
CA ARG A 54 12.73 -27.11 -2.10
C ARG A 54 12.00 -28.11 -3.02
N ARG A 55 11.25 -27.62 -4.02
CA ARG A 55 10.37 -28.47 -4.86
C ARG A 55 11.09 -29.03 -6.07
N LEU A 56 11.94 -28.22 -6.70
CA LEU A 56 12.66 -28.59 -7.93
C LEU A 56 14.13 -28.96 -7.67
N HIS A 57 14.57 -28.94 -6.38
CA HIS A 57 15.94 -29.23 -5.97
C HIS A 57 17.00 -28.43 -6.75
N LEU A 58 16.64 -27.20 -7.16
CA LEU A 58 17.52 -26.29 -7.89
C LEU A 58 18.58 -25.69 -6.97
N GLY A 59 19.77 -25.48 -7.52
CA GLY A 59 20.81 -24.75 -6.82
C GLY A 59 20.42 -23.29 -6.54
N LYS A 60 21.08 -22.64 -5.56
CA LYS A 60 20.83 -21.27 -5.15
C LYS A 60 20.85 -20.28 -6.33
N SER A 61 21.86 -20.41 -7.21
CA SER A 61 22.02 -19.51 -8.36
C SER A 61 20.89 -19.67 -9.39
N THR A 62 20.49 -20.90 -9.68
CA THR A 62 19.38 -21.15 -10.63
C THR A 62 18.03 -20.71 -10.08
N ALA A 63 17.78 -20.88 -8.78
CA ALA A 63 16.57 -20.39 -8.12
C ALA A 63 16.53 -18.86 -8.11
N LEU A 64 17.67 -18.19 -7.91
CA LEU A 64 17.79 -16.74 -7.95
C LEU A 64 17.52 -16.20 -9.37
N ILE A 65 18.11 -16.84 -10.39
CA ILE A 65 17.86 -16.49 -11.80
C ILE A 65 16.36 -16.64 -12.13
N GLY A 66 15.73 -17.73 -11.69
CA GLY A 66 14.29 -17.94 -11.86
C GLY A 66 13.44 -16.85 -11.21
N ALA A 67 13.78 -16.44 -9.99
CA ALA A 67 13.11 -15.35 -9.30
C ALA A 67 13.34 -13.99 -10.00
N ALA A 68 14.56 -13.73 -10.49
CA ALA A 68 14.88 -12.53 -11.24
C ALA A 68 14.11 -12.46 -12.56
N LEU A 69 14.05 -13.57 -13.31
CA LEU A 69 13.27 -13.66 -14.55
C LEU A 69 11.78 -13.44 -14.29
N LEU A 70 11.22 -14.03 -13.24
CA LEU A 70 9.84 -13.81 -12.84
C LEU A 70 9.58 -12.32 -12.54
N LEU A 71 10.47 -11.68 -11.79
CA LEU A 71 10.39 -10.25 -11.50
C LEU A 71 10.39 -9.41 -12.78
N ILE A 72 11.31 -9.69 -13.69
CA ILE A 72 11.43 -8.97 -14.97
C ILE A 72 10.16 -9.17 -15.81
N VAL A 73 9.68 -10.41 -15.92
CA VAL A 73 8.45 -10.72 -16.68
C VAL A 73 7.24 -10.02 -16.09
N VAL A 74 7.04 -10.09 -14.78
CA VAL A 74 5.95 -9.40 -14.09
C VAL A 74 6.05 -7.90 -14.29
N HIS A 75 7.25 -7.32 -14.13
CA HIS A 75 7.47 -5.89 -14.33
C HIS A 75 7.18 -5.45 -15.77
N LEU A 76 7.65 -6.21 -16.76
CA LEU A 76 7.39 -5.93 -18.17
C LEU A 76 5.90 -6.04 -18.50
N ALA A 77 5.22 -7.10 -18.03
CA ALA A 77 3.79 -7.28 -18.21
C ALA A 77 2.98 -6.12 -17.60
N LEU A 78 3.33 -5.70 -16.37
CA LEU A 78 2.70 -4.55 -15.72
C LEU A 78 2.94 -3.25 -16.49
N THR A 79 4.16 -3.02 -16.96
CA THR A 79 4.51 -1.82 -17.75
C THR A 79 3.73 -1.77 -19.05
N LEU A 80 3.65 -2.89 -19.77
CA LEU A 80 2.88 -2.99 -21.02
C LEU A 80 1.38 -2.79 -20.78
N ALA A 81 0.82 -3.40 -19.72
CA ALA A 81 -0.57 -3.25 -19.37
C ALA A 81 -0.91 -1.80 -19.00
N LEU A 82 -0.09 -1.15 -18.16
CA LEU A 82 -0.26 0.25 -17.78
C LEU A 82 -0.14 1.20 -18.97
N THR A 83 0.80 0.95 -19.89
CA THR A 83 1.00 1.78 -21.08
C THR A 83 -0.20 1.66 -22.02
N ARG A 84 -0.68 0.45 -22.31
CA ARG A 84 -1.87 0.22 -23.13
C ARG A 84 -3.11 0.89 -22.53
N SER A 85 -3.38 0.63 -21.28
CA SER A 85 -4.52 1.22 -20.60
C SER A 85 -4.43 2.74 -20.49
N GLY A 86 -3.22 3.29 -20.34
CA GLY A 86 -2.98 4.73 -20.34
C GLY A 86 -3.27 5.39 -21.70
N THR A 87 -2.95 4.71 -22.83
CA THR A 87 -3.30 5.20 -24.19
C THR A 87 -4.80 5.11 -24.45
N GLU A 88 -5.45 4.01 -24.05
CA GLU A 88 -6.91 3.86 -24.15
C GLU A 88 -7.65 4.90 -23.32
N MET A 89 -7.16 5.19 -22.10
CA MET A 89 -7.76 6.21 -21.23
C MET A 89 -7.67 7.60 -21.85
N ARG A 90 -6.53 7.96 -22.45
CA ARG A 90 -6.38 9.23 -23.18
C ARG A 90 -7.34 9.32 -24.38
N ALA A 91 -7.52 8.24 -25.12
CA ALA A 91 -8.43 8.20 -26.26
C ALA A 91 -9.90 8.35 -25.83
N LYS A 92 -10.29 7.84 -24.65
CA LYS A 92 -11.66 7.93 -24.13
C LYS A 92 -11.94 9.22 -23.33
N LEU A 93 -10.92 10.02 -22.99
CA LEU A 93 -11.11 11.28 -22.25
C LEU A 93 -12.19 12.20 -22.82
N PRO A 94 -12.27 12.45 -24.17
CA PRO A 94 -13.30 13.32 -24.72
C PRO A 94 -14.74 12.78 -24.46
N VAL A 95 -14.91 11.47 -24.50
CA VAL A 95 -16.20 10.83 -24.21
C VAL A 95 -16.59 11.04 -22.73
N TYR A 96 -15.62 10.96 -21.84
CA TYR A 96 -15.87 11.21 -20.41
C TYR A 96 -16.19 12.69 -20.14
N GLU A 97 -15.51 13.62 -20.82
CA GLU A 97 -15.81 15.06 -20.72
C GLU A 97 -17.26 15.35 -21.10
N LEU A 98 -17.74 14.79 -22.22
CA LEU A 98 -19.14 14.95 -22.67
C LEU A 98 -20.13 14.33 -21.66
N ARG A 99 -19.85 13.16 -21.13
CA ARG A 99 -20.71 12.49 -20.15
C ARG A 99 -20.79 13.23 -18.81
N ILE A 100 -19.69 13.83 -18.38
CA ILE A 100 -19.68 14.66 -17.16
C ILE A 100 -20.52 15.93 -17.37
N GLN A 101 -20.43 16.57 -18.55
CA GLN A 101 -21.25 17.73 -18.89
C GLN A 101 -22.75 17.38 -18.92
N ASP A 102 -23.09 16.24 -19.49
CA ASP A 102 -24.49 15.75 -19.56
C ASP A 102 -25.02 15.48 -18.11
N LEU A 103 -24.22 14.85 -17.24
CA LEU A 103 -24.58 14.66 -15.83
C LEU A 103 -24.76 15.98 -15.09
N ASP A 104 -23.87 16.95 -15.28
CA ASP A 104 -23.96 18.28 -14.65
C ASP A 104 -25.28 18.97 -15.04
N GLN A 105 -25.66 18.90 -16.31
CA GLN A 105 -26.94 19.43 -16.78
C GLN A 105 -28.14 18.71 -16.16
N HIS A 106 -28.11 17.37 -16.08
CA HIS A 106 -29.18 16.58 -15.47
C HIS A 106 -29.31 16.86 -13.95
N VAL A 107 -28.20 16.91 -13.23
CA VAL A 107 -28.20 17.23 -11.78
C VAL A 107 -28.70 18.63 -11.55
N THR A 108 -28.22 19.62 -12.30
CA THR A 108 -28.66 21.03 -12.18
C THR A 108 -30.14 21.19 -12.48
N SER A 109 -30.64 20.53 -13.54
CA SER A 109 -32.06 20.57 -13.91
C SER A 109 -32.94 19.86 -12.86
N PHE A 110 -32.48 18.76 -12.27
CA PHE A 110 -33.20 18.07 -11.20
C PHE A 110 -33.31 18.93 -9.94
N LEU A 111 -32.20 19.56 -9.53
CA LEU A 111 -32.17 20.43 -8.36
C LEU A 111 -33.04 21.66 -8.54
N ALA A 112 -33.02 22.30 -9.72
CA ALA A 112 -33.88 23.41 -10.06
C ALA A 112 -35.37 23.05 -9.97
N ARG A 113 -35.76 21.84 -10.43
CA ARG A 113 -37.15 21.36 -10.36
C ARG A 113 -37.63 21.12 -8.91
N HIS A 114 -36.72 20.86 -7.96
CA HIS A 114 -37.05 20.62 -6.56
C HIS A 114 -36.83 21.85 -5.66
N GLY A 115 -36.63 23.05 -6.26
CA GLY A 115 -36.52 24.31 -5.52
C GLY A 115 -35.20 24.47 -4.74
N ILE A 116 -34.18 23.67 -5.08
CA ILE A 116 -32.85 23.78 -4.47
C ILE A 116 -32.00 24.69 -5.38
N GLU A 117 -32.21 26.02 -5.23
CA GLU A 117 -31.50 27.03 -6.03
C GLU A 117 -30.06 27.29 -5.62
N SER A 118 -29.67 26.89 -4.42
CA SER A 118 -28.32 27.11 -3.89
C SER A 118 -27.60 25.78 -3.65
N VAL A 119 -27.16 25.13 -4.71
CA VAL A 119 -26.05 24.18 -4.55
C VAL A 119 -24.79 25.04 -4.39
N ASP A 120 -24.19 24.94 -3.22
CA ASP A 120 -22.97 25.65 -2.85
C ASP A 120 -21.95 25.56 -4.01
N GLU A 121 -21.35 26.69 -4.38
CA GLU A 121 -20.33 26.74 -5.45
C GLU A 121 -19.24 25.68 -5.25
N SER A 122 -19.02 25.26 -4.02
CA SER A 122 -18.12 24.19 -3.64
C SER A 122 -18.51 22.83 -4.24
N VAL A 123 -19.80 22.48 -4.28
CA VAL A 123 -20.31 21.22 -4.85
C VAL A 123 -20.31 21.29 -6.38
N LYS A 124 -20.69 22.43 -6.96
CA LYS A 124 -20.54 22.68 -8.41
C LYS A 124 -19.08 22.61 -8.84
N GLY A 125 -18.17 23.13 -8.00
CA GLY A 125 -16.73 23.05 -8.24
C GLY A 125 -16.14 21.65 -8.15
N LEU A 126 -16.71 20.75 -7.34
CA LEU A 126 -16.29 19.35 -7.26
C LEU A 126 -16.78 18.51 -8.46
N LEU A 127 -18.00 18.82 -8.93
CA LEU A 127 -18.61 18.15 -10.09
C LEU A 127 -18.17 18.76 -11.43
N SER A 128 -17.48 19.93 -11.40
CA SER A 128 -17.00 20.55 -12.63
C SER A 128 -16.08 19.59 -13.39
N SER A 129 -16.47 19.25 -14.62
CA SER A 129 -15.77 18.35 -15.54
C SER A 129 -14.26 18.62 -15.63
N GLY A 130 -13.87 19.89 -15.51
CA GLY A 130 -12.47 20.30 -15.53
C GLY A 130 -11.62 19.73 -14.38
N ARG A 131 -12.13 19.64 -13.15
CA ARG A 131 -11.34 19.16 -12.00
C ARG A 131 -11.12 17.65 -12.01
N ILE A 132 -12.15 16.87 -12.37
CA ILE A 132 -12.04 15.41 -12.45
C ILE A 132 -11.07 15.04 -13.59
N VAL A 133 -11.25 15.65 -14.77
CA VAL A 133 -10.36 15.43 -15.91
C VAL A 133 -8.94 15.90 -15.60
N GLN A 134 -8.79 17.05 -14.94
CA GLN A 134 -7.49 17.56 -14.51
C GLN A 134 -6.82 16.62 -13.50
N ALA A 135 -7.57 16.08 -12.54
CA ALA A 135 -7.06 15.08 -11.60
C ALA A 135 -6.56 13.83 -12.32
N VAL A 136 -7.33 13.30 -13.28
CA VAL A 136 -6.94 12.16 -14.11
C VAL A 136 -5.70 12.50 -14.95
N LYS A 137 -5.68 13.67 -15.62
CA LYS A 137 -4.52 14.16 -16.39
C LYS A 137 -3.26 14.34 -15.53
N ASN A 138 -3.41 14.68 -14.25
CA ASN A 138 -2.28 14.89 -13.34
C ASN A 138 -1.80 13.60 -12.66
N ILE A 139 -2.70 12.65 -12.39
CA ILE A 139 -2.37 11.38 -11.73
C ILE A 139 -1.68 10.43 -12.72
N LEU A 140 -2.14 10.37 -13.97
CA LEU A 140 -1.64 9.44 -14.97
C LEU A 140 -0.14 9.62 -15.29
N PRO A 141 0.40 10.84 -15.54
CA PRO A 141 1.84 11.03 -15.77
C PRO A 141 2.67 10.73 -14.52
N LYS A 142 2.13 11.01 -13.32
CA LYS A 142 2.81 10.69 -12.06
C LYS A 142 2.90 9.18 -11.84
N ALA A 143 1.83 8.45 -12.15
CA ALA A 143 1.84 6.99 -12.12
C ALA A 143 2.84 6.38 -13.12
N VAL A 144 3.01 7.00 -14.29
CA VAL A 144 4.02 6.60 -15.29
C VAL A 144 5.42 7.04 -14.87
N GLY A 145 5.58 8.22 -14.24
CA GLY A 145 6.87 8.75 -13.76
C GLY A 145 7.54 7.92 -12.66
N LEU A 146 6.76 7.10 -11.94
CA LEU A 146 7.30 6.10 -11.01
C LEU A 146 8.13 5.00 -11.70
N ILE A 147 8.29 5.05 -13.03
CA ILE A 147 9.00 4.01 -13.81
C ILE A 147 10.52 4.11 -13.61
N SER A 148 11.09 5.30 -13.46
CA SER A 148 12.54 5.48 -13.33
C SER A 148 13.11 4.79 -12.08
N ASP A 149 12.43 4.90 -10.95
CA ASP A 149 12.88 4.31 -9.69
C ASP A 149 12.68 2.80 -9.64
N ARG A 150 11.79 2.26 -10.51
CA ARG A 150 11.46 0.81 -10.49
C ARG A 150 12.64 -0.08 -10.86
N LEU A 151 13.46 0.34 -11.81
CA LEU A 151 14.66 -0.43 -12.19
C LEU A 151 15.66 -0.48 -11.03
N LEU A 152 15.84 0.64 -10.33
CA LEU A 152 16.70 0.71 -9.16
C LEU A 152 16.13 -0.11 -8.00
N ILE A 153 14.82 0.00 -7.74
CA ILE A 153 14.11 -0.82 -6.74
C ILE A 153 14.25 -2.31 -7.07
N LEU A 154 14.07 -2.69 -8.34
CA LEU A 154 14.18 -4.08 -8.79
C LEU A 154 15.60 -4.62 -8.62
N PHE A 155 16.60 -3.83 -9.01
CA PHE A 155 18.01 -4.18 -8.87
C PHE A 155 18.40 -4.34 -7.39
N MET A 156 18.01 -3.38 -6.54
CA MET A 156 18.25 -3.46 -5.10
C MET A 156 17.49 -4.61 -4.44
N ALA A 157 16.26 -4.89 -4.88
CA ALA A 157 15.49 -6.04 -4.39
C ALA A 157 16.19 -7.37 -4.72
N LEU A 158 16.81 -7.48 -5.90
CA LEU A 158 17.58 -8.65 -6.29
C LEU A 158 18.84 -8.81 -5.43
N LEU A 159 19.55 -7.71 -5.12
CA LEU A 159 20.70 -7.74 -4.20
C LEU A 159 20.28 -8.14 -2.79
N PHE A 160 19.18 -7.60 -2.26
CA PHE A 160 18.64 -8.03 -0.97
C PHE A 160 18.21 -9.50 -0.99
N LEU A 161 17.59 -9.97 -2.07
CA LEU A 161 17.19 -11.36 -2.22
C LEU A 161 18.41 -12.30 -2.18
N LEU A 162 19.50 -11.91 -2.87
CA LEU A 162 20.77 -12.64 -2.83
C LEU A 162 21.31 -12.71 -1.39
N ALA A 163 21.32 -11.60 -0.67
CA ALA A 163 21.76 -11.52 0.73
C ALA A 163 20.85 -12.31 1.69
N LEU A 164 19.53 -12.34 1.43
CA LEU A 164 18.56 -13.10 2.25
C LEU A 164 18.66 -14.61 2.05
N LEU A 165 19.13 -15.04 0.89
CA LEU A 165 19.35 -16.47 0.58
C LEU A 165 20.71 -16.99 1.02
N ASP A 166 21.57 -16.15 1.65
CA ASP A 166 22.89 -16.58 2.10
C ASP A 166 22.82 -17.34 3.42
N PRO A 167 23.32 -18.59 3.48
CA PRO A 167 23.28 -19.41 4.69
C PRO A 167 24.31 -19.00 5.78
N GLU A 168 25.34 -18.23 5.41
CA GLU A 168 26.43 -17.82 6.33
C GLU A 168 26.08 -16.66 7.27
N ARG A 169 24.80 -16.32 7.43
CA ARG A 169 24.38 -15.37 8.48
C ARG A 169 24.68 -15.97 9.85
N GLY A 170 25.74 -15.45 10.46
CA GLY A 170 26.28 -15.93 11.73
C GLY A 170 25.22 -16.06 12.84
N ASN A 171 25.45 -17.03 13.74
CA ASN A 171 24.58 -17.39 14.88
C ASN A 171 24.71 -16.40 16.08
N SER A 172 24.88 -15.09 15.86
CA SER A 172 24.86 -14.15 16.97
C SER A 172 23.43 -13.88 17.45
N PRO A 173 23.20 -13.58 18.74
CA PRO A 173 21.86 -13.25 19.25
C PRO A 173 21.19 -12.09 18.48
N ALA A 174 21.99 -11.09 18.07
CA ALA A 174 21.52 -9.98 17.26
C ALA A 174 21.07 -10.41 15.86
N THR A 175 21.81 -11.33 15.20
CA THR A 175 21.43 -11.88 13.89
C THR A 175 20.20 -12.76 13.98
N THR A 176 20.01 -13.49 15.08
CA THR A 176 18.80 -14.29 15.32
C THR A 176 17.57 -13.41 15.54
N ALA A 177 17.69 -12.32 16.30
CA ALA A 177 16.61 -11.36 16.49
C ALA A 177 16.21 -10.69 15.17
N LEU A 178 17.20 -10.32 14.35
CA LEU A 178 16.98 -9.72 13.02
C LEU A 178 16.33 -10.72 12.04
N ALA A 179 16.74 -11.99 12.09
CA ALA A 179 16.16 -13.06 11.26
C ALA A 179 14.70 -13.35 11.65
N ASN A 180 14.37 -13.36 12.93
CA ASN A 180 13.01 -13.54 13.41
C ASN A 180 12.13 -12.34 13.02
N PHE A 181 12.65 -11.13 13.13
CA PHE A 181 11.99 -9.93 12.64
C PHE A 181 11.71 -9.99 11.12
N GLY A 182 12.70 -10.44 10.34
CA GLY A 182 12.55 -10.66 8.91
C GLY A 182 11.43 -11.66 8.58
N LYS A 183 11.26 -12.73 9.38
CA LYS A 183 10.16 -13.70 9.21
C LYS A 183 8.78 -13.07 9.49
N ASP A 184 8.67 -12.23 10.52
CA ASP A 184 7.40 -11.56 10.85
C ASP A 184 6.99 -10.60 9.72
N ILE A 185 7.94 -9.80 9.20
CA ILE A 185 7.72 -8.95 8.03
C ILE A 185 7.36 -9.78 6.80
N GLN A 186 8.11 -10.84 6.51
CA GLN A 186 7.83 -11.72 5.38
C GLN A 186 6.43 -12.30 5.47
N HIS A 187 6.02 -12.77 6.63
CA HIS A 187 4.68 -13.32 6.84
C HIS A 187 3.60 -12.27 6.61
N TYR A 188 3.76 -11.07 7.14
CA TYR A 188 2.84 -9.95 6.91
C TYR A 188 2.73 -9.60 5.43
N ILE A 189 3.87 -9.40 4.76
CA ILE A 189 3.91 -9.01 3.34
C ILE A 189 3.29 -10.12 2.47
N ALA A 190 3.68 -11.38 2.70
CA ALA A 190 3.17 -12.51 1.93
C ALA A 190 1.65 -12.65 2.08
N THR A 191 1.14 -12.58 3.32
CA THR A 191 -0.30 -12.69 3.57
C THR A 191 -1.08 -11.51 3.00
N THR A 192 -0.57 -10.28 3.16
CA THR A 192 -1.20 -9.09 2.58
C THR A 192 -1.20 -9.14 1.05
N ALA A 193 -0.10 -9.60 0.43
CA ALA A 193 -0.03 -9.77 -1.01
C ALA A 193 -0.98 -10.87 -1.51
N GLU A 194 -1.07 -11.99 -0.81
CA GLU A 194 -1.94 -13.10 -1.17
C GLU A 194 -3.43 -12.71 -1.08
N THR A 195 -3.85 -12.13 0.04
CA THR A 195 -5.23 -11.63 0.20
C THR A 195 -5.55 -10.54 -0.78
N GLY A 196 -4.67 -9.55 -0.95
CA GLY A 196 -4.82 -8.47 -1.91
C GLY A 196 -4.94 -8.97 -3.35
N ALA A 197 -4.15 -9.98 -3.74
CA ALA A 197 -4.22 -10.58 -5.07
C ALA A 197 -5.55 -11.32 -5.32
N ILE A 198 -6.04 -12.08 -4.34
CA ILE A 198 -7.31 -12.80 -4.44
C ILE A 198 -8.47 -11.82 -4.57
N ILE A 199 -8.52 -10.77 -3.73
CA ILE A 199 -9.58 -9.76 -3.79
C ILE A 199 -9.48 -8.96 -5.09
N ALA A 200 -8.26 -8.58 -5.53
CA ALA A 200 -8.05 -7.90 -6.80
C ALA A 200 -8.53 -8.73 -7.99
N ALA A 201 -8.29 -10.04 -7.98
CA ALA A 201 -8.78 -10.95 -9.02
C ALA A 201 -10.32 -11.06 -9.02
N ALA A 202 -10.94 -11.11 -7.84
CA ALA A 202 -12.40 -11.08 -7.71
C ALA A 202 -12.98 -9.76 -8.22
N ASN A 203 -12.36 -8.63 -7.87
CA ASN A 203 -12.74 -7.31 -8.35
C ASN A 203 -12.57 -7.19 -9.87
N LEU A 204 -11.50 -7.77 -10.44
CA LEU A 204 -11.30 -7.81 -11.89
C LEU A 204 -12.45 -8.52 -12.60
N LEU A 205 -12.87 -9.67 -12.07
CA LEU A 205 -14.02 -10.40 -12.59
C LEU A 205 -15.29 -9.55 -12.54
N VAL A 206 -15.58 -8.96 -11.37
CA VAL A 206 -16.76 -8.09 -11.17
C VAL A 206 -16.77 -6.93 -12.14
N LEU A 207 -15.68 -6.16 -12.23
CA LEU A 207 -15.60 -4.97 -13.07
C LEU A 207 -15.68 -5.34 -14.56
N THR A 208 -15.06 -6.45 -14.97
CA THR A 208 -15.11 -6.93 -16.36
C THR A 208 -16.53 -7.38 -16.75
N VAL A 209 -17.20 -8.17 -15.90
CA VAL A 209 -18.56 -8.66 -16.13
C VAL A 209 -19.57 -7.50 -16.19
N LEU A 210 -19.39 -6.50 -15.32
CA LEU A 210 -20.26 -5.31 -15.30
C LEU A 210 -19.93 -4.30 -16.39
N GLY A 211 -18.85 -4.50 -17.16
CA GLY A 211 -18.45 -3.65 -18.28
C GLY A 211 -17.85 -2.32 -17.86
N VAL A 212 -17.16 -2.27 -16.70
CA VAL A 212 -16.46 -1.07 -16.24
C VAL A 212 -15.13 -0.95 -16.97
N ASP A 213 -14.92 0.20 -17.61
CA ASP A 213 -13.67 0.48 -18.33
C ASP A 213 -12.44 0.42 -17.39
N PHE A 214 -11.30 -0.04 -17.93
CA PHE A 214 -10.01 -0.12 -17.22
C PHE A 214 -10.03 -1.03 -15.99
N ALA A 215 -10.86 -2.07 -15.97
CA ALA A 215 -10.98 -3.01 -14.86
C ALA A 215 -9.61 -3.47 -14.34
N PHE A 216 -8.67 -3.78 -15.23
CA PHE A 216 -7.32 -4.22 -14.87
C PHE A 216 -6.53 -3.15 -14.09
N ILE A 217 -6.61 -1.87 -14.50
CA ILE A 217 -5.93 -0.77 -13.79
C ILE A 217 -6.47 -0.62 -12.37
N TRP A 218 -7.82 -0.64 -12.23
CA TRP A 218 -8.45 -0.47 -10.93
C TRP A 218 -8.13 -1.63 -9.98
N CYS A 219 -8.06 -2.86 -10.51
CA CYS A 219 -7.66 -4.02 -9.73
C CYS A 219 -6.19 -4.00 -9.34
N LEU A 220 -5.32 -3.53 -10.24
CA LEU A 220 -3.92 -3.32 -9.94
C LEU A 220 -3.72 -2.23 -8.88
N ALA A 221 -4.43 -1.11 -9.02
CA ALA A 221 -4.44 -0.04 -8.01
C ALA A 221 -4.95 -0.56 -6.66
N TYR A 222 -6.05 -1.35 -6.67
CA TYR A 222 -6.55 -2.02 -5.48
C TYR A 222 -5.48 -2.87 -4.80
N PHE A 223 -4.77 -3.72 -5.56
CA PHE A 223 -3.72 -4.58 -5.03
C PHE A 223 -2.65 -3.78 -4.26
N PHE A 224 -2.17 -2.68 -4.83
CA PHE A 224 -1.17 -1.84 -4.16
C PHE A 224 -1.76 -1.06 -2.99
N LEU A 225 -2.98 -0.55 -3.12
CA LEU A 225 -3.67 0.16 -2.05
C LEU A 225 -4.05 -0.76 -0.89
N HIS A 226 -4.23 -2.07 -1.13
CA HIS A 226 -4.54 -3.05 -0.10
C HIS A 226 -3.44 -3.15 0.99
N PHE A 227 -2.21 -2.75 0.69
CA PHE A 227 -1.14 -2.63 1.69
C PHE A 227 -1.37 -1.47 2.67
N ILE A 228 -2.31 -0.57 2.39
CA ILE A 228 -2.68 0.55 3.25
C ILE A 228 -3.95 0.17 4.02
N PRO A 229 -3.85 -0.23 5.31
CA PRO A 229 -5.01 -0.72 6.04
C PRO A 229 -6.14 0.32 6.13
N ASN A 230 -7.37 -0.10 5.96
CA ASN A 230 -8.61 0.68 6.05
C ASN A 230 -8.75 1.83 5.02
N VAL A 231 -7.70 2.57 4.72
CA VAL A 231 -7.73 3.71 3.77
C VAL A 231 -7.65 3.22 2.33
N GLY A 232 -6.84 2.20 2.08
CA GLY A 232 -6.57 1.71 0.73
C GLY A 232 -7.81 1.20 0.02
N PHE A 233 -8.65 0.46 0.71
CA PHE A 233 -9.92 -0.02 0.18
C PHE A 233 -10.83 1.13 -0.27
N ILE A 234 -11.03 2.15 0.58
CA ILE A 234 -11.88 3.30 0.25
C ILE A 234 -11.34 4.04 -0.97
N ALA A 235 -10.03 4.27 -1.00
CA ALA A 235 -9.39 4.95 -2.13
C ALA A 235 -9.49 4.14 -3.44
N ALA A 236 -9.44 2.81 -3.37
CA ALA A 236 -9.49 1.93 -4.53
C ALA A 236 -10.90 1.76 -5.11
N LEU A 237 -11.92 1.84 -4.27
CA LEU A 237 -13.32 1.62 -4.66
C LEU A 237 -13.93 2.84 -5.36
N VAL A 238 -13.50 4.06 -5.02
CA VAL A 238 -14.07 5.32 -5.54
C VAL A 238 -13.94 5.45 -7.05
N PRO A 239 -12.75 5.31 -7.69
CA PRO A 239 -12.63 5.56 -9.13
C PRO A 239 -13.46 4.64 -10.01
N PRO A 240 -13.48 3.30 -9.85
CA PRO A 240 -14.29 2.42 -10.69
C PRO A 240 -15.79 2.64 -10.49
N THR A 241 -16.22 2.98 -9.26
CA THR A 241 -17.63 3.30 -8.98
C THR A 241 -18.05 4.59 -9.66
N LEU A 242 -17.22 5.65 -9.59
CA LEU A 242 -17.49 6.89 -10.30
C LEU A 242 -17.52 6.68 -11.82
N LEU A 243 -16.61 5.88 -12.35
CA LEU A 243 -16.59 5.57 -13.77
C LEU A 243 -17.85 4.79 -14.20
N ALA A 244 -18.30 3.84 -13.38
CA ALA A 244 -19.56 3.13 -13.60
C ALA A 244 -20.75 4.09 -13.55
N LEU A 245 -20.76 5.07 -12.64
CA LEU A 245 -21.81 6.08 -12.55
C LEU A 245 -21.88 6.94 -13.84
N LEU A 246 -20.72 7.37 -14.34
CA LEU A 246 -20.61 8.21 -15.52
C LEU A 246 -21.03 7.48 -16.81
N LEU A 247 -20.62 6.21 -16.97
CA LEU A 247 -20.78 5.49 -18.23
C LEU A 247 -22.00 4.58 -18.28
N LEU A 248 -22.31 3.93 -17.16
CA LEU A 248 -23.27 2.83 -17.07
C LEU A 248 -24.56 3.23 -16.33
N GLY A 249 -24.55 4.41 -15.72
CA GLY A 249 -25.67 4.95 -14.96
C GLY A 249 -25.73 4.46 -13.49
N TRP A 250 -26.58 5.11 -12.69
CA TRP A 250 -26.62 4.97 -11.24
C TRP A 250 -26.94 3.54 -10.75
N LYS A 251 -27.80 2.78 -11.47
CA LYS A 251 -28.15 1.40 -11.09
C LYS A 251 -26.93 0.48 -11.15
N LYS A 252 -26.15 0.56 -12.24
CA LYS A 252 -24.93 -0.24 -12.38
C LYS A 252 -23.83 0.25 -11.45
N ALA A 253 -23.73 1.55 -11.19
CA ALA A 253 -22.78 2.08 -10.22
C ALA A 253 -23.03 1.56 -8.80
N LEU A 254 -24.30 1.50 -8.36
CA LEU A 254 -24.67 0.89 -7.07
C LEU A 254 -24.34 -0.61 -7.04
N LEU A 255 -24.55 -1.33 -8.14
CA LEU A 255 -24.20 -2.74 -8.23
C LEU A 255 -22.68 -2.94 -8.15
N VAL A 256 -21.88 -2.13 -8.86
CA VAL A 256 -20.41 -2.14 -8.78
C VAL A 256 -19.98 -1.87 -7.36
N LEU A 257 -20.47 -0.80 -6.73
CA LEU A 257 -20.17 -0.44 -5.36
C LEU A 257 -20.46 -1.58 -4.38
N GLY A 258 -21.66 -2.16 -4.48
CA GLY A 258 -22.10 -3.27 -3.63
C GLY A 258 -21.23 -4.52 -3.79
N CYS A 259 -20.88 -4.88 -5.03
CA CYS A 259 -20.01 -6.02 -5.31
C CYS A 259 -18.58 -5.80 -4.78
N LEU A 260 -18.01 -4.60 -4.97
CA LEU A 260 -16.67 -4.27 -4.47
C LEU A 260 -16.61 -4.26 -2.93
N ILE A 261 -17.67 -3.76 -2.28
CA ILE A 261 -17.80 -3.83 -0.81
C ILE A 261 -17.92 -5.30 -0.35
N LEU A 262 -18.71 -6.10 -1.06
CA LEU A 262 -18.87 -7.51 -0.73
C LEU A 262 -17.55 -8.29 -0.84
N THR A 263 -16.79 -8.09 -1.92
CA THR A 263 -15.47 -8.72 -2.08
C THR A 263 -14.50 -8.32 -0.97
N GLU A 264 -14.53 -7.07 -0.53
CA GLU A 264 -13.71 -6.58 0.59
C GLU A 264 -14.14 -7.21 1.92
N ILE A 265 -15.44 -7.27 2.20
CA ILE A 265 -15.97 -7.90 3.41
C ILE A 265 -15.58 -9.39 3.46
N LEU A 266 -15.73 -10.11 2.35
CA LEU A 266 -15.34 -11.52 2.26
C LEU A 266 -13.82 -11.68 2.41
N GLY A 267 -13.02 -10.80 1.81
CA GLY A 267 -11.57 -10.81 1.96
C GLY A 267 -11.13 -10.55 3.40
N THR A 268 -11.65 -9.51 4.01
CA THR A 268 -11.24 -9.08 5.35
C THR A 268 -11.74 -10.01 6.45
N TYR A 269 -13.01 -10.42 6.41
CA TYR A 269 -13.62 -11.17 7.51
C TYR A 269 -13.63 -12.70 7.32
N VAL A 270 -13.45 -13.20 6.09
CA VAL A 270 -13.41 -14.63 5.82
C VAL A 270 -12.00 -15.08 5.43
N LEU A 271 -11.40 -14.45 4.44
CA LEU A 271 -10.11 -14.87 3.89
C LEU A 271 -8.94 -14.56 4.83
N ASN A 272 -8.88 -13.35 5.38
CA ASN A 272 -7.82 -12.94 6.31
C ASN A 272 -7.70 -13.85 7.55
N PRO A 273 -8.78 -14.19 8.27
CA PRO A 273 -8.67 -15.11 9.41
C PRO A 273 -8.20 -16.51 9.04
N ILE A 274 -8.52 -16.97 7.83
CA ILE A 274 -8.09 -18.29 7.33
C ILE A 274 -6.60 -18.30 7.04
N LEU A 275 -6.08 -17.24 6.43
CA LEU A 275 -4.67 -17.11 6.04
C LEU A 275 -3.78 -16.63 7.20
N LEU A 276 -4.27 -15.69 8.01
CA LEU A 276 -3.60 -15.18 9.20
C LEU A 276 -3.91 -16.04 10.42
N LYS A 277 -3.22 -17.16 10.59
CA LYS A 277 -3.37 -18.05 11.77
C LYS A 277 -3.10 -17.37 13.13
N LYS A 278 -2.40 -16.23 13.16
CA LYS A 278 -2.21 -15.35 14.33
C LYS A 278 -2.13 -13.90 13.83
N GLY A 279 -3.22 -13.15 14.00
CA GLY A 279 -3.27 -11.73 13.66
C GLY A 279 -2.21 -10.94 14.43
N LEU A 280 -1.57 -9.99 13.75
CA LEU A 280 -0.75 -8.98 14.40
C LEU A 280 -1.67 -8.15 15.29
N LYS A 281 -1.42 -8.14 16.61
CA LYS A 281 -2.19 -7.34 17.58
C LYS A 281 -1.78 -5.86 17.47
N VAL A 282 -2.21 -5.20 16.43
CA VAL A 282 -1.98 -3.76 16.22
C VAL A 282 -3.33 -3.06 16.32
N SER A 283 -3.41 -2.04 17.16
CA SER A 283 -4.62 -1.22 17.29
C SER A 283 -4.88 -0.42 16.01
N VAL A 284 -6.16 -0.21 15.65
CA VAL A 284 -6.53 0.64 14.50
C VAL A 284 -5.95 2.05 14.66
N ILE A 285 -5.95 2.60 15.87
CA ILE A 285 -5.38 3.92 16.16
C ILE A 285 -3.87 3.93 15.90
N GLU A 286 -3.16 2.89 16.32
CA GLU A 286 -1.72 2.74 16.09
C GLU A 286 -1.40 2.69 14.59
N VAL A 287 -2.22 1.97 13.81
CA VAL A 287 -2.09 1.93 12.34
C VAL A 287 -2.33 3.31 11.73
N MET A 288 -3.37 4.04 12.16
CA MET A 288 -3.66 5.37 11.65
C MET A 288 -2.53 6.36 11.95
N LEU A 289 -2.01 6.35 13.19
CA LEU A 289 -0.86 7.18 13.57
C LEU A 289 0.38 6.82 12.77
N SER A 290 0.62 5.52 12.56
CA SER A 290 1.76 5.06 11.77
C SER A 290 1.67 5.52 10.31
N LEU A 291 0.48 5.48 9.70
CA LEU A 291 0.24 5.98 8.35
C LEU A 291 0.56 7.48 8.24
N LEU A 292 0.14 8.28 9.22
CA LEU A 292 0.43 9.71 9.25
C LEU A 292 1.93 9.98 9.40
N VAL A 293 2.58 9.33 10.37
CA VAL A 293 4.00 9.55 10.68
C VAL A 293 4.87 9.09 9.50
N TRP A 294 4.74 7.85 9.06
CA TRP A 294 5.56 7.31 7.98
C TRP A 294 5.22 7.92 6.62
N GLY A 295 3.94 8.25 6.39
CA GLY A 295 3.50 8.98 5.22
C GLY A 295 4.10 10.38 5.15
N PHE A 296 4.19 11.08 6.29
CA PHE A 296 4.87 12.38 6.38
C PHE A 296 6.38 12.27 6.15
N LEU A 297 7.04 11.27 6.74
CA LEU A 297 8.50 11.10 6.66
C LEU A 297 8.97 10.60 5.29
N LEU A 298 8.31 9.58 4.74
CA LEU A 298 8.75 8.83 3.55
C LEU A 298 7.80 8.99 2.34
N GLY A 299 6.73 9.78 2.48
CA GLY A 299 5.73 9.94 1.42
C GLY A 299 4.93 8.65 1.13
N PRO A 300 4.52 8.40 -0.14
CA PRO A 300 3.71 7.24 -0.50
C PRO A 300 4.33 5.89 -0.13
N ALA A 301 5.65 5.77 -0.21
CA ALA A 301 6.36 4.56 0.21
C ALA A 301 6.21 4.33 1.73
N GLY A 302 6.27 5.40 2.54
CA GLY A 302 6.05 5.34 3.98
C GLY A 302 4.63 4.89 4.35
N VAL A 303 3.63 5.29 3.57
CA VAL A 303 2.25 4.83 3.76
C VAL A 303 2.14 3.31 3.56
N ILE A 304 2.72 2.78 2.49
CA ILE A 304 2.75 1.33 2.19
C ILE A 304 3.54 0.56 3.27
N LEU A 305 4.65 1.13 3.71
CA LEU A 305 5.57 0.52 4.69
C LEU A 305 5.18 0.79 6.15
N SER A 306 4.12 1.55 6.42
CA SER A 306 3.75 2.02 7.76
C SER A 306 3.65 0.89 8.79
N VAL A 307 2.97 -0.19 8.46
CA VAL A 307 2.83 -1.35 9.36
C VAL A 307 4.15 -2.07 9.58
N PRO A 308 4.92 -2.48 8.54
CA PRO A 308 6.25 -3.07 8.74
C PRO A 308 7.20 -2.21 9.56
N LEU A 309 7.24 -0.90 9.29
CA LEU A 309 8.13 0.02 10.01
C LEU A 309 7.72 0.21 11.47
N THR A 310 6.42 0.27 11.75
CA THR A 310 5.92 0.36 13.13
C THR A 310 6.21 -0.91 13.92
N LEU A 311 6.05 -2.09 13.30
CA LEU A 311 6.44 -3.35 13.92
C LEU A 311 7.95 -3.41 14.21
N ALA A 312 8.77 -2.89 13.28
CA ALA A 312 10.20 -2.75 13.47
C ALA A 312 10.51 -1.87 14.69
N LEU A 313 9.94 -0.67 14.70
CA LEU A 313 10.16 0.31 15.77
C LEU A 313 9.72 -0.25 17.14
N ARG A 314 8.54 -0.88 17.20
CA ARG A 314 8.02 -1.49 18.42
C ARG A 314 8.94 -2.56 18.99
N ARG A 315 9.56 -3.36 18.12
CA ARG A 315 10.50 -4.40 18.54
C ARG A 315 11.83 -3.82 19.04
N PHE A 316 12.31 -2.75 18.40
CA PHE A 316 13.51 -2.04 18.86
C PHE A 316 13.30 -1.40 20.25
N ILE A 317 12.15 -0.78 20.47
CA ILE A 317 11.80 -0.14 21.76
C ILE A 317 11.47 -1.20 22.82
N GLY A 318 10.68 -2.22 22.47
CA GLY A 318 10.24 -3.28 23.39
C GLY A 318 11.36 -4.27 23.78
N GLY A 319 12.31 -4.56 22.89
CA GLY A 319 13.47 -5.42 23.17
C GLY A 319 14.42 -4.84 24.22
N SER A 320 14.48 -3.50 24.33
CA SER A 320 15.28 -2.83 25.35
C SER A 320 14.73 -2.96 26.78
N THR A 321 13.42 -3.27 26.92
CA THR A 321 12.77 -3.35 28.25
C THR A 321 12.65 -4.77 28.79
N THR A 322 12.72 -5.81 27.94
CA THR A 322 12.57 -7.21 28.38
C THR A 322 13.89 -7.81 28.88
N ASP A 323 15.02 -7.32 28.38
CA ASP A 323 16.34 -7.80 28.84
C ASP A 323 16.86 -7.09 30.11
N ALA A 324 16.14 -6.04 30.59
CA ALA A 324 16.64 -5.22 31.71
C ALA A 324 16.26 -5.74 33.11
N ASN A 325 15.34 -6.72 33.26
CA ASN A 325 15.02 -7.21 34.60
C ASN A 325 14.45 -8.65 34.66
N PRO A 326 15.30 -9.68 34.68
CA PRO A 326 14.86 -11.06 34.90
C PRO A 326 14.26 -11.30 36.31
N GLN A 327 14.42 -10.37 37.26
CA GLN A 327 13.91 -10.52 38.63
C GLN A 327 12.45 -10.11 38.81
N ILE A 328 11.87 -9.33 37.91
CA ILE A 328 10.44 -8.95 37.98
C ILE A 328 9.52 -10.05 37.48
N SER A 329 9.97 -10.90 36.54
CA SER A 329 9.21 -12.03 36.03
C SER A 329 8.99 -13.12 37.10
N ALA A 330 9.86 -13.28 38.06
CA ALA A 330 9.72 -14.27 39.12
C ALA A 330 8.77 -13.83 40.26
N ALA A 331 8.52 -12.53 40.41
CA ALA A 331 7.67 -11.99 41.47
C ALA A 331 6.17 -11.95 41.12
N VAL A 332 5.80 -12.18 39.85
CA VAL A 332 4.38 -12.16 39.39
C VAL A 332 3.81 -13.57 39.20
N SER A 333 4.63 -14.62 39.30
CA SER A 333 4.26 -16.03 39.18
C SER A 333 4.29 -16.82 40.50
N GLY A 334 4.39 -16.15 41.67
CA GLY A 334 4.26 -16.73 42.99
C GLY A 334 2.93 -16.48 43.64
#